data_f2e535271650e8490c0fcafed352bcb7
#
_entry.id   f2e535271650e8490c0fcafed352bcb7
#
_cell.length_a   1.000
_cell.length_b   1.000
_cell.length_c   1.000
_cell.angle_alpha   90.00
_cell.angle_beta   90.00
_cell.angle_gamma   90.00
#
_symmetry.space_group_name_H-M   'P 1'
#
loop_
_entity.id
_entity.type
_entity.pdbx_description
1 polymer ?
#
loop_
_entity_poly.entity_id
_entity_poly.type
_entity_poly.pdbx_seq_one_letter_code
_entity_poly.pdbx_strand_id
1 'polypeptide(L)'
;RGEANWPTSTVDPAKGVMYVCAGERQAAYSTQMDTDLASSGDRYTGGSMRFAPVPTTGVVAAVNLRDNKVLWSQRWSSRCYSGLVASAGGLVFAGRNDGRFTAIDSSNGRKLWEFMTDAGVNAPPATFQHEGQQYVAVLSAGNLLAGSKRGDSVWLFGLDSMGMESSVALDEVTTPLSTLEG
;
A
#
# COMPACT_ATOMS: atom_id res chain seq x y z
N ARG A 1 -9.25 9.46 -12.26
CA ARG A 1 -9.31 8.10 -11.73
C ARG A 1 -8.97 8.17 -10.26
N GLY A 2 -9.95 8.10 -9.40
CA GLY A 2 -9.81 8.02 -7.96
C GLY A 2 -10.37 6.69 -7.52
N GLU A 3 -9.58 5.86 -6.84
CA GLU A 3 -10.07 4.53 -6.46
C GLU A 3 -9.15 3.83 -5.46
N ALA A 4 -9.76 3.01 -4.63
CA ALA A 4 -9.17 1.81 -4.09
C ALA A 4 -9.22 0.76 -5.21
N ASN A 5 -8.08 0.21 -5.62
CA ASN A 5 -8.01 -0.75 -6.70
C ASN A 5 -7.30 -2.03 -6.21
N TRP A 6 -6.11 -2.31 -6.71
CA TRP A 6 -5.31 -3.47 -6.31
C TRP A 6 -4.92 -3.52 -4.83
N PRO A 7 -4.66 -2.36 -4.17
CA PRO A 7 -4.29 -2.38 -2.76
C PRO A 7 -5.42 -2.95 -1.90
N THR A 8 -5.06 -3.87 -1.03
CA THR A 8 -6.02 -4.51 -0.13
C THR A 8 -6.50 -3.54 0.95
N SER A 9 -7.82 -3.47 1.13
CA SER A 9 -8.41 -2.87 2.31
C SER A 9 -8.31 -3.84 3.49
N THR A 10 -8.40 -3.33 4.72
CA THR A 10 -8.44 -4.15 5.93
C THR A 10 -9.69 -3.84 6.74
N VAL A 11 -10.15 -4.81 7.51
CA VAL A 11 -11.38 -4.70 8.31
C VAL A 11 -11.06 -4.97 9.77
N ASP A 12 -11.62 -4.17 10.65
CA ASP A 12 -11.76 -4.47 12.07
C ASP A 12 -13.17 -5.05 12.29
N PRO A 13 -13.31 -6.37 12.40
CA PRO A 13 -14.62 -7.01 12.49
C PRO A 13 -15.32 -6.71 13.84
N ALA A 14 -14.54 -6.47 14.90
CA ALA A 14 -15.11 -6.16 16.22
C ALA A 14 -15.83 -4.79 16.23
N LYS A 15 -15.26 -3.82 15.47
CA LYS A 15 -15.86 -2.49 15.35
C LYS A 15 -16.79 -2.36 14.14
N GLY A 16 -16.73 -3.28 13.17
CA GLY A 16 -17.45 -3.16 11.90
C GLY A 16 -16.93 -2.01 11.06
N VAL A 17 -15.61 -1.79 11.06
CA VAL A 17 -14.95 -0.69 10.34
C VAL A 17 -14.02 -1.24 9.29
N MET A 18 -14.10 -0.70 8.09
CA MET A 18 -13.18 -0.97 6.99
C MET A 18 -12.25 0.24 6.80
N TYR A 19 -10.96 -0.04 6.66
CA TYR A 19 -9.94 0.96 6.32
C TYR A 19 -9.56 0.80 4.85
N VAL A 20 -9.54 1.91 4.14
CA VAL A 20 -9.35 1.96 2.68
C VAL A 20 -8.21 2.90 2.34
N CYS A 21 -7.36 2.48 1.41
CA CYS A 21 -6.31 3.27 0.80
C CYS A 21 -6.70 3.56 -0.66
N ALA A 22 -6.77 4.81 -1.02
CA ALA A 22 -7.16 5.24 -2.36
C ALA A 22 -6.18 6.25 -2.95
N GLY A 23 -5.99 6.18 -4.27
CA GLY A 23 -5.21 7.17 -5.02
C GLY A 23 -6.14 8.06 -5.85
N GLU A 24 -5.85 9.35 -5.89
CA GLU A 24 -6.55 10.30 -6.75
C GLU A 24 -5.63 10.70 -7.92
N ARG A 25 -6.05 10.39 -9.13
CA ARG A 25 -5.32 10.73 -10.35
C ARG A 25 -6.30 11.11 -11.45
N GLN A 26 -6.13 12.26 -12.04
CA GLN A 26 -6.95 12.68 -13.17
C GLN A 26 -6.51 12.00 -14.45
N ALA A 27 -7.48 11.55 -15.24
CA ALA A 27 -7.25 10.96 -16.55
C ALA A 27 -8.26 11.50 -17.55
N ALA A 28 -7.80 11.76 -18.76
CA ALA A 28 -8.63 12.05 -19.90
C ALA A 28 -8.76 10.77 -20.75
N TYR A 29 -9.95 10.47 -21.16
CA TYR A 29 -10.25 9.38 -22.07
C TYR A 29 -10.70 9.97 -23.40
N SER A 30 -10.21 9.42 -24.50
CA SER A 30 -10.69 9.72 -25.85
C SER A 30 -11.14 8.43 -26.50
N THR A 31 -12.28 8.48 -27.18
CA THR A 31 -12.71 7.42 -28.07
C THR A 31 -11.97 7.57 -29.41
N GLN A 32 -11.50 6.46 -29.94
CA GLN A 32 -10.98 6.39 -31.30
C GLN A 32 -12.03 5.67 -32.12
N MET A 33 -12.59 6.37 -33.11
CA MET A 33 -13.44 5.73 -34.10
C MET A 33 -12.54 4.99 -35.09
N ASP A 34 -11.90 3.96 -34.62
CA ASP A 34 -11.19 3.04 -35.48
C ASP A 34 -12.11 1.86 -35.74
N THR A 35 -12.50 1.74 -37.00
CA THR A 35 -13.33 0.63 -37.49
C THR A 35 -12.50 -0.59 -37.82
N ASP A 36 -11.18 -0.46 -37.86
CA ASP A 36 -10.29 -1.59 -38.04
C ASP A 36 -10.17 -2.36 -36.75
N LEU A 37 -10.78 -3.52 -36.72
CA LEU A 37 -10.59 -4.48 -35.64
C LEU A 37 -9.10 -4.80 -35.51
N ALA A 38 -8.58 -4.73 -34.34
CA ALA A 38 -7.22 -5.19 -34.05
C ALA A 38 -7.04 -6.60 -34.66
N SER A 39 -5.92 -6.82 -35.31
CA SER A 39 -5.57 -8.14 -35.82
C SER A 39 -5.58 -9.15 -34.66
N SER A 40 -5.86 -10.41 -34.97
CA SER A 40 -5.95 -11.48 -34.00
C SER A 40 -4.69 -11.50 -33.08
N GLY A 41 -4.89 -11.23 -31.79
CA GLY A 41 -3.82 -11.14 -30.82
C GLY A 41 -3.51 -9.74 -30.29
N ASP A 42 -3.99 -8.69 -30.97
CA ASP A 42 -3.80 -7.31 -30.49
C ASP A 42 -4.86 -6.92 -29.47
N ARG A 43 -4.43 -6.11 -28.50
CA ARG A 43 -5.34 -5.60 -27.48
C ARG A 43 -6.08 -4.38 -27.99
N TYR A 44 -7.36 -4.55 -28.30
CA TYR A 44 -8.24 -3.45 -28.67
C TYR A 44 -8.81 -2.77 -27.42
N THR A 45 -8.60 -1.46 -27.28
CA THR A 45 -9.07 -0.67 -26.14
C THR A 45 -10.17 0.33 -26.51
N GLY A 46 -10.52 0.49 -27.78
CA GLY A 46 -11.57 1.41 -28.27
C GLY A 46 -11.22 2.89 -28.10
N GLY A 47 -9.99 3.22 -27.72
CA GLY A 47 -9.57 4.59 -27.51
C GLY A 47 -8.26 4.70 -26.74
N SER A 48 -7.93 5.90 -26.30
CA SER A 48 -6.72 6.17 -25.53
C SER A 48 -7.06 6.79 -24.17
N MET A 49 -6.19 6.52 -23.20
CA MET A 49 -6.22 7.15 -21.89
C MET A 49 -4.91 7.90 -21.67
N ARG A 50 -5.00 9.15 -21.26
CA ARG A 50 -3.85 9.97 -20.86
C ARG A 50 -4.05 10.50 -19.47
N PHE A 51 -3.01 10.44 -18.65
CA PHE A 51 -3.04 11.06 -17.33
C PHE A 51 -2.77 12.57 -17.45
N ALA A 52 -3.54 13.36 -16.73
CA ALA A 52 -3.30 14.79 -16.66
C ALA A 52 -1.97 15.06 -15.89
N PRO A 53 -1.21 16.08 -16.31
CA PRO A 53 0.05 16.46 -15.65
C PRO A 53 -0.23 17.27 -14.37
N VAL A 54 -1.03 16.73 -13.48
CA VAL A 54 -1.36 17.31 -12.18
C VAL A 54 -0.91 16.39 -11.06
N PRO A 55 -0.59 16.94 -9.86
CA PRO A 55 -0.20 16.12 -8.73
C PRO A 55 -1.22 15.03 -8.42
N THR A 56 -0.73 13.84 -8.10
CA THR A 56 -1.56 12.75 -7.59
C THR A 56 -1.57 12.81 -6.08
N THR A 57 -2.72 12.58 -5.47
CA THR A 57 -2.89 12.56 -4.02
C THR A 57 -3.33 11.18 -3.56
N GLY A 58 -3.22 10.92 -2.27
CA GLY A 58 -3.71 9.72 -1.63
C GLY A 58 -4.73 10.03 -0.55
N VAL A 59 -5.61 9.09 -0.31
CA VAL A 59 -6.58 9.16 0.79
C VAL A 59 -6.53 7.85 1.55
N VAL A 60 -6.44 7.94 2.87
CA VAL A 60 -6.74 6.84 3.79
C VAL A 60 -7.99 7.20 4.56
N ALA A 61 -8.93 6.29 4.62
CA ALA A 61 -10.21 6.53 5.28
C ALA A 61 -10.67 5.31 6.06
N ALA A 62 -11.42 5.55 7.14
CA ALA A 62 -12.20 4.56 7.85
C ALA A 62 -13.69 4.70 7.50
N VAL A 63 -14.30 3.59 7.15
CA VAL A 63 -15.70 3.52 6.74
C VAL A 63 -16.45 2.57 7.68
N ASN A 64 -17.54 3.03 8.26
CA ASN A 64 -18.43 2.18 9.04
C ASN A 64 -19.24 1.29 8.09
N LEU A 65 -19.13 -0.02 8.26
CA LEU A 65 -19.78 -1.01 7.40
C LEU A 65 -21.30 -1.16 7.64
N ARG A 66 -21.84 -0.59 8.71
CA ARG A 66 -23.26 -0.68 9.03
C ARG A 66 -24.10 0.38 8.31
N ASP A 67 -23.55 1.58 8.18
CA ASP A 67 -24.25 2.74 7.61
C ASP A 67 -23.51 3.42 6.45
N ASN A 68 -22.36 2.85 6.04
CA ASN A 68 -21.50 3.32 4.97
C ASN A 68 -20.96 4.75 5.18
N LYS A 69 -20.90 5.23 6.42
CA LYS A 69 -20.36 6.56 6.72
C LYS A 69 -18.86 6.55 6.86
N VAL A 70 -18.23 7.59 6.34
CA VAL A 70 -16.81 7.85 6.60
C VAL A 70 -16.68 8.38 8.02
N LEU A 71 -15.95 7.64 8.86
CA LEU A 71 -15.67 8.01 10.25
C LEU A 71 -14.57 9.05 10.33
N TRP A 72 -13.51 8.85 9.56
CA TRP A 72 -12.41 9.79 9.40
C TRP A 72 -11.72 9.56 8.04
N SER A 73 -11.03 10.59 7.56
CA SER A 73 -10.18 10.48 6.38
C SER A 73 -8.96 11.38 6.50
N GLN A 74 -7.84 10.95 5.92
CA GLN A 74 -6.64 11.74 5.75
C GLN A 74 -6.29 11.83 4.28
N ARG A 75 -5.93 13.04 3.83
CA ARG A 75 -5.40 13.28 2.48
C ARG A 75 -3.89 13.45 2.55
N TRP A 76 -3.19 12.75 1.67
CA TRP A 76 -1.75 12.81 1.54
C TRP A 76 -1.33 13.43 0.20
N SER A 77 -0.22 14.16 0.21
CA SER A 77 0.39 14.71 -1.02
C SER A 77 1.01 13.63 -1.90
N SER A 78 1.21 12.43 -1.38
CA SER A 78 1.69 11.27 -2.11
C SER A 78 0.57 10.25 -2.26
N ARG A 79 0.58 9.54 -3.38
CA ARG A 79 -0.44 8.52 -3.68
C ARG A 79 -0.39 7.38 -2.66
N CYS A 80 -1.55 7.02 -2.12
CA CYS A 80 -1.73 5.78 -1.39
C CYS A 80 -1.95 4.64 -2.41
N TYR A 81 -0.95 3.78 -2.57
CA TYR A 81 -1.01 2.61 -3.45
C TYR A 81 -0.34 1.43 -2.77
N SER A 82 -0.72 1.23 -1.52
CA SER A 82 -0.28 0.13 -0.65
C SER A 82 -1.51 -0.56 -0.07
N GLY A 83 -1.40 -1.83 0.23
CA GLY A 83 -2.39 -2.48 1.09
C GLY A 83 -2.31 -1.94 2.51
N LEU A 84 -3.39 -2.09 3.25
CA LEU A 84 -3.48 -1.72 4.65
C LEU A 84 -3.51 -2.95 5.54
N VAL A 85 -3.00 -2.81 6.76
CA VAL A 85 -3.16 -3.81 7.82
C VAL A 85 -3.62 -3.11 9.09
N ALA A 86 -4.74 -3.58 9.66
CA ALA A 86 -5.21 -3.17 10.97
C ALA A 86 -4.76 -4.19 12.02
N SER A 87 -4.25 -3.71 13.15
CA SER A 87 -3.90 -4.53 14.30
C SER A 87 -4.99 -4.49 15.37
N ALA A 88 -5.08 -5.54 16.17
CA ALA A 88 -5.98 -5.59 17.33
C ALA A 88 -5.65 -4.49 18.36
N GLY A 89 -4.42 -3.99 18.37
CA GLY A 89 -3.97 -2.88 19.23
C GLY A 89 -4.44 -1.49 18.79
N GLY A 90 -5.31 -1.39 17.78
CA GLY A 90 -5.87 -0.09 17.36
C GLY A 90 -4.99 0.70 16.41
N LEU A 91 -4.05 0.06 15.71
CA LEU A 91 -3.22 0.68 14.69
C LEU A 91 -3.66 0.27 13.29
N VAL A 92 -3.53 1.19 12.34
CA VAL A 92 -3.59 0.91 10.90
C VAL A 92 -2.24 1.28 10.29
N PHE A 93 -1.63 0.34 9.58
CA PHE A 93 -0.37 0.54 8.89
C PHE A 93 -0.62 0.77 7.40
N ALA A 94 0.05 1.76 6.84
CA ALA A 94 -0.09 2.16 5.44
C ALA A 94 1.26 2.57 4.83
N GLY A 95 1.53 2.08 3.62
CA GLY A 95 2.65 2.54 2.82
C GLY A 95 2.24 3.64 1.83
N ARG A 96 3.23 4.36 1.31
CA ARG A 96 3.05 5.42 0.31
C ARG A 96 4.04 5.28 -0.84
N ASN A 97 3.68 5.89 -1.96
CA ASN A 97 4.55 5.93 -3.15
C ASN A 97 5.90 6.64 -2.91
N ASP A 98 5.93 7.60 -2.00
CA ASP A 98 7.13 8.38 -1.68
C ASP A 98 8.09 7.66 -0.73
N GLY A 99 7.76 6.45 -0.30
CA GLY A 99 8.58 5.63 0.61
C GLY A 99 8.21 5.74 2.08
N ARG A 100 7.25 6.59 2.44
CA ARG A 100 6.79 6.65 3.82
C ARG A 100 5.99 5.42 4.20
N PHE A 101 6.29 4.90 5.38
CA PHE A 101 5.49 3.89 6.06
C PHE A 101 4.94 4.50 7.35
N THR A 102 3.63 4.43 7.53
CA THR A 102 2.91 5.22 8.54
C THR A 102 2.06 4.32 9.42
N ALA A 103 2.12 4.52 10.73
CA ALA A 103 1.17 3.98 11.71
C ALA A 103 0.14 5.06 12.08
N ILE A 104 -1.12 4.70 12.01
CA ILE A 104 -2.29 5.58 12.18
C ILE A 104 -3.14 5.03 13.31
N ASP A 105 -3.65 5.89 14.17
CA ASP A 105 -4.68 5.54 15.15
C ASP A 105 -5.98 5.16 14.41
N SER A 106 -6.40 3.92 14.60
CA SER A 106 -7.58 3.37 13.92
C SER A 106 -8.88 4.07 14.28
N SER A 107 -8.95 4.72 15.44
CA SER A 107 -10.18 5.34 15.96
C SER A 107 -10.45 6.73 15.37
N ASN A 108 -9.40 7.48 15.04
CA ASN A 108 -9.53 8.90 14.67
C ASN A 108 -8.68 9.31 13.46
N GLY A 109 -7.87 8.40 12.92
CA GLY A 109 -7.03 8.67 11.77
C GLY A 109 -5.75 9.46 12.06
N ARG A 110 -5.45 9.78 13.32
CA ARG A 110 -4.24 10.53 13.68
C ARG A 110 -2.98 9.73 13.36
N LYS A 111 -2.02 10.35 12.66
CA LYS A 111 -0.69 9.79 12.48
C LYS A 111 0.02 9.69 13.83
N LEU A 112 0.45 8.48 14.21
CA LEU A 112 1.17 8.21 15.44
C LEU A 112 2.67 8.10 15.22
N TRP A 113 3.05 7.50 14.10
CA TRP A 113 4.45 7.26 13.74
C TRP A 113 4.60 7.21 12.22
N GLU A 114 5.79 7.55 11.74
CA GLU A 114 6.15 7.53 10.33
C GLU A 114 7.63 7.26 10.16
N PHE A 115 7.97 6.41 9.21
CA PHE A 115 9.34 6.09 8.82
C PHE A 115 9.51 6.28 7.32
N MET A 116 10.65 6.83 6.91
CA MET A 116 11.01 6.97 5.50
C MET A 116 11.89 5.80 5.08
N THR A 117 11.39 4.95 4.21
CA THR A 117 12.15 3.90 3.57
C THR A 117 12.92 4.43 2.35
N ASP A 118 13.71 3.59 1.73
CA ASP A 118 14.56 3.92 0.58
C ASP A 118 13.84 3.94 -0.78
N ALA A 119 12.65 3.33 -0.88
CA ALA A 119 11.85 3.24 -2.10
C ALA A 119 10.35 3.28 -1.79
N GLY A 120 9.50 3.18 -2.82
CA GLY A 120 8.06 3.17 -2.63
C GLY A 120 7.57 1.95 -1.84
N VAL A 121 6.72 2.19 -0.84
CA VAL A 121 6.05 1.12 -0.08
C VAL A 121 4.69 0.89 -0.71
N ASN A 122 4.61 -0.10 -1.59
CA ASN A 122 3.42 -0.40 -2.38
C ASN A 122 2.83 -1.79 -2.11
N ALA A 123 3.58 -2.67 -1.46
CA ALA A 123 3.09 -3.94 -1.00
C ALA A 123 2.32 -3.79 0.33
N PRO A 124 1.31 -4.63 0.59
CA PRO A 124 0.68 -4.67 1.91
C PRO A 124 1.70 -5.02 2.99
N PRO A 125 1.69 -4.33 4.14
CA PRO A 125 2.47 -4.76 5.30
C PRO A 125 2.01 -6.13 5.79
N ALA A 126 2.89 -6.88 6.44
CA ALA A 126 2.54 -8.11 7.14
C ALA A 126 2.83 -7.95 8.63
N THR A 127 1.90 -8.40 9.49
CA THR A 127 2.09 -8.39 10.94
C THR A 127 2.17 -9.82 11.45
N PHE A 128 3.08 -10.08 12.38
CA PHE A 128 3.23 -11.38 13.01
C PHE A 128 3.75 -11.22 14.45
N GLN A 129 3.68 -12.31 15.22
CA GLN A 129 4.28 -12.37 16.53
C GLN A 129 5.42 -13.40 16.53
N HIS A 130 6.51 -13.05 17.20
CA HIS A 130 7.62 -13.94 17.48
C HIS A 130 8.08 -13.73 18.92
N GLU A 131 8.18 -14.81 19.71
CA GLU A 131 8.56 -14.78 21.13
C GLU A 131 7.75 -13.77 21.97
N GLY A 132 6.46 -13.65 21.69
CA GLY A 132 5.56 -12.74 22.42
C GLY A 132 5.63 -11.28 21.98
N GLN A 133 6.53 -10.92 21.09
CA GLN A 133 6.64 -9.57 20.53
C GLN A 133 5.95 -9.46 19.17
N GLN A 134 5.32 -8.33 18.89
CA GLN A 134 4.70 -8.04 17.61
C GLN A 134 5.68 -7.36 16.67
N TYR A 135 5.71 -7.84 15.44
CA TYR A 135 6.52 -7.29 14.35
C TYR A 135 5.65 -6.88 13.18
N VAL A 136 6.16 -5.92 12.40
CA VAL A 136 5.59 -5.50 11.12
C VAL A 136 6.68 -5.57 10.06
N ALA A 137 6.48 -6.41 9.05
CA ALA A 137 7.36 -6.49 7.90
C ALA A 137 6.81 -5.65 6.74
N VAL A 138 7.70 -4.94 6.06
CA VAL A 138 7.35 -4.01 4.97
C VAL A 138 8.33 -4.19 3.81
N LEU A 139 7.79 -4.36 2.61
CA LEU A 139 8.58 -4.40 1.38
C LEU A 139 8.66 -2.99 0.77
N SER A 140 9.86 -2.44 0.66
CA SER A 140 10.17 -1.18 0.00
C SER A 140 10.83 -1.45 -1.35
N ALA A 141 10.02 -1.86 -2.32
CA ALA A 141 10.48 -2.26 -3.66
C ALA A 141 10.00 -1.32 -4.77
N GLY A 142 9.07 -0.44 -4.45
CA GLY A 142 8.41 0.40 -5.43
C GLY A 142 7.47 -0.38 -6.35
N ASN A 143 6.78 0.35 -7.21
CA ASN A 143 5.86 -0.21 -8.19
C ASN A 143 5.84 0.64 -9.46
N LEU A 144 6.09 0.01 -10.60
CA LEU A 144 6.14 0.68 -11.90
C LEU A 144 4.79 1.34 -12.27
N LEU A 145 3.67 0.64 -12.02
CA LEU A 145 2.33 1.14 -12.33
C LEU A 145 1.93 2.30 -11.42
N ALA A 146 2.43 2.30 -10.20
CA ALA A 146 2.23 3.41 -9.26
C ALA A 146 3.17 4.60 -9.54
N GLY A 147 4.24 4.39 -10.32
CA GLY A 147 5.24 5.41 -10.61
C GLY A 147 6.10 5.76 -9.40
N SER A 148 6.32 4.82 -8.49
CA SER A 148 7.17 5.02 -7.32
C SER A 148 8.63 4.63 -7.57
N LYS A 149 9.54 5.17 -6.75
CA LYS A 149 10.96 4.80 -6.78
C LYS A 149 11.10 3.30 -6.52
N ARG A 150 11.93 2.64 -7.30
CA ARG A 150 12.27 1.22 -7.12
C ARG A 150 13.31 1.04 -6.02
N GLY A 151 13.25 -0.10 -5.37
CA GLY A 151 14.15 -0.60 -4.35
C GLY A 151 14.04 -2.11 -4.21
N ASP A 152 14.74 -2.68 -3.26
CA ASP A 152 14.82 -4.11 -3.00
C ASP A 152 14.92 -4.44 -1.51
N SER A 153 14.51 -3.50 -0.65
CA SER A 153 14.66 -3.61 0.79
C SER A 153 13.43 -4.20 1.46
N VAL A 154 13.66 -5.04 2.45
CA VAL A 154 12.67 -5.48 3.43
C VAL A 154 12.98 -4.84 4.77
N TRP A 155 12.02 -4.15 5.34
CA TRP A 155 12.12 -3.50 6.64
C TRP A 155 11.31 -4.29 7.66
N LEU A 156 11.92 -4.53 8.82
CA LEU A 156 11.27 -5.17 9.95
C LEU A 156 11.21 -4.18 11.13
N PHE A 157 10.00 -3.91 11.59
CA PHE A 157 9.75 -3.04 12.74
C PHE A 157 9.21 -3.88 13.90
N GLY A 158 9.77 -3.70 15.09
CA GLY A 158 9.28 -4.27 16.33
C GLY A 158 8.84 -3.15 17.28
N LEU A 159 7.89 -3.46 18.16
CA LEU A 159 7.62 -2.63 19.32
C LEU A 159 8.67 -2.98 20.37
N ASP A 160 9.71 -2.17 20.43
CA ASP A 160 10.70 -2.31 21.49
C ASP A 160 10.21 -1.56 22.74
N SER A 161 10.06 -2.28 23.83
CA SER A 161 9.69 -1.70 25.12
C SER A 161 10.82 -0.92 25.80
N MET A 162 12.01 -0.93 25.20
CA MET A 162 13.24 -0.38 25.79
C MET A 162 14.19 0.19 24.74
N GLY A 163 13.81 1.17 23.99
CA GLY A 163 14.71 2.12 23.29
C GLY A 163 16.08 1.61 22.82
N MET A 164 16.15 0.43 22.19
CA MET A 164 17.39 -0.07 21.62
C MET A 164 17.39 0.05 20.11
N GLU A 165 18.39 0.73 19.57
CA GLU A 165 18.74 0.66 18.18
C GLU A 165 19.14 -0.78 17.82
N SER A 166 18.31 -1.49 17.09
CA SER A 166 18.65 -2.81 16.59
C SER A 166 18.87 -2.74 15.09
N SER A 167 20.12 -2.67 14.69
CA SER A 167 20.53 -3.10 13.37
C SER A 167 20.78 -4.62 13.42
N VAL A 168 19.77 -5.41 13.13
CA VAL A 168 19.99 -6.83 12.86
C VAL A 168 20.49 -6.95 11.44
N ALA A 169 21.79 -7.24 11.27
CA ALA A 169 22.30 -7.74 10.03
C ALA A 169 21.62 -9.09 9.77
N LEU A 170 20.84 -9.18 8.70
CA LEU A 170 20.35 -10.47 8.23
C LEU A 170 21.56 -11.22 7.70
N ASP A 171 21.97 -12.30 8.39
CA ASP A 171 22.89 -13.25 7.83
C ASP A 171 22.30 -13.76 6.51
N GLU A 172 23.11 -13.82 5.45
CA GLU A 172 22.68 -14.35 4.17
C GLU A 172 22.15 -15.77 4.35
N VAL A 173 20.84 -15.91 4.34
CA VAL A 173 20.21 -17.23 4.24
C VAL A 173 20.39 -17.71 2.81
N THR A 174 21.51 -18.35 2.54
CA THR A 174 21.71 -19.12 1.32
C THR A 174 20.84 -20.37 1.40
N THR A 175 19.60 -20.25 0.97
CA THR A 175 18.76 -21.41 0.68
C THR A 175 19.26 -22.00 -0.64
N PRO A 176 19.79 -23.22 -0.69
CA PRO A 176 20.17 -23.83 -1.96
C PRO A 176 18.88 -23.95 -2.81
N LEU A 177 18.94 -23.41 -4.03
CA LEU A 177 17.92 -23.68 -5.04
C LEU A 177 17.86 -25.19 -5.23
N SER A 178 16.78 -25.82 -4.78
CA SER A 178 16.50 -27.19 -5.13
C SER A 178 16.31 -27.25 -6.63
N THR A 179 17.21 -27.90 -7.33
CA THR A 179 17.04 -28.28 -8.73
C THR A 179 15.79 -29.12 -8.83
N LEU A 180 14.72 -28.55 -9.39
CA LEU A 180 13.60 -29.32 -9.87
C LEU A 180 14.07 -30.03 -11.14
N GLU A 181 14.58 -31.24 -10.97
CA GLU A 181 14.68 -32.23 -12.05
C GLU A 181 13.31 -32.90 -12.19
N GLY A 182 12.74 -32.82 -13.39
CA GLY A 182 11.50 -33.49 -13.74
C GLY A 182 11.00 -33.04 -15.09
#